data_d3bf5d29d5292382a02ef61936f8cb52
#
_entry.id   d3bf5d29d5292382a02ef61936f8cb52
#
_cell.length_a   1.000
_cell.length_b   1.000
_cell.length_c   1.000
_cell.angle_alpha   90.00
_cell.angle_beta   90.00
_cell.angle_gamma   90.00
#
_symmetry.space_group_name_H-M   'P 1'
#
loop_
_entity.id
_entity.type
_entity.pdbx_description
1 polymer ?
#
loop_
_entity_poly.entity_id
_entity_poly.type
_entity_poly.pdbx_seq_one_letter_code
_entity_poly.pdbx_strand_id
1 'polypeptide(L)'
;IARALAVKPEVLLMDEPTSALDPISTGKIEDLIHELKKEYTIVIVTHNMQQAARVSDKTGYFYLGELVEYGETRKIFTNPEKESTQNYITGRFG
;
A
#
# COMPACT_ATOMS: atom_id res chain seq x y z
N ILE A 1 24.45 -11.92 16.49
CA ILE A 1 23.91 -11.90 15.13
C ILE A 1 22.99 -13.09 14.89
N ALA A 2 23.42 -14.27 15.26
CA ALA A 2 22.58 -15.47 15.12
C ALA A 2 21.27 -15.32 15.85
N ARG A 3 21.29 -14.65 16.98
CA ARG A 3 20.06 -14.43 17.74
C ARG A 3 19.12 -13.48 17.02
N ALA A 4 19.65 -12.45 16.38
CA ALA A 4 18.84 -11.53 15.61
C ALA A 4 18.17 -12.25 14.42
N LEU A 5 18.88 -13.22 13.85
CA LEU A 5 18.34 -14.00 12.74
C LEU A 5 17.26 -14.99 13.19
N ALA A 6 17.24 -15.33 14.47
CA ALA A 6 16.23 -16.24 14.99
C ALA A 6 14.88 -15.56 15.22
N VAL A 7 14.86 -14.22 15.26
CA VAL A 7 13.63 -13.46 15.43
C VAL A 7 13.15 -12.99 14.08
N LYS A 8 12.05 -13.59 13.64
CA LYS A 8 11.46 -13.26 12.33
C LYS A 8 10.39 -12.19 12.52
N PRO A 9 10.51 -11.03 11.86
CA PRO A 9 9.46 -10.02 11.98
C PRO A 9 8.18 -10.51 11.35
N GLU A 10 7.04 -10.19 11.97
CA GLU A 10 5.74 -10.53 11.43
C GLU A 10 5.17 -9.43 10.57
N VAL A 11 5.61 -8.20 10.77
CA VAL A 11 5.12 -7.03 10.06
C VAL A 11 6.30 -6.30 9.43
N LEU A 12 6.20 -6.01 8.15
CA LEU A 12 7.17 -5.20 7.41
C LEU A 12 6.52 -3.88 7.04
N LEU A 13 7.21 -2.79 7.31
CA LEU A 13 6.75 -1.45 6.95
C LEU A 13 7.60 -0.94 5.80
N MET A 14 6.94 -0.53 4.72
CA MET A 14 7.61 0.06 3.55
C MET A 14 7.02 1.44 3.28
N ASP A 15 7.90 2.44 3.19
CA ASP A 15 7.50 3.82 2.95
C ASP A 15 7.96 4.23 1.56
N GLU A 16 7.00 4.45 0.66
CA GLU A 16 7.26 4.83 -0.73
C GLU A 16 8.32 3.94 -1.39
N PRO A 17 8.11 2.60 -1.40
CA PRO A 17 9.18 1.67 -1.76
C PRO A 17 9.70 1.81 -3.19
N THR A 18 8.94 2.42 -4.09
CA THR A 18 9.33 2.54 -5.49
C THR A 18 9.42 3.99 -5.97
N SER A 19 9.45 4.95 -5.06
CA SER A 19 9.31 6.37 -5.41
C SER A 19 10.39 6.91 -6.35
N ALA A 20 11.59 6.34 -6.35
CA ALA A 20 12.69 6.80 -7.18
C ALA A 20 13.09 5.80 -8.27
N LEU A 21 12.26 4.80 -8.53
CA LEU A 21 12.59 3.72 -9.44
C LEU A 21 11.91 3.88 -10.80
N ASP A 22 12.57 3.34 -11.84
CA ASP A 22 11.97 3.27 -13.16
C ASP A 22 10.87 2.18 -13.20
N PRO A 23 10.07 2.10 -14.30
CA PRO A 23 8.96 1.14 -14.36
C PRO A 23 9.42 -0.33 -14.26
N ILE A 24 10.57 -0.67 -14.78
CA ILE A 24 11.05 -2.06 -14.75
C ILE A 24 11.44 -2.43 -13.33
N SER A 25 12.19 -1.57 -12.66
CA SER A 25 12.60 -1.81 -11.27
C SER A 25 11.40 -1.79 -10.33
N THR A 26 10.43 -0.91 -10.58
CA THR A 26 9.18 -0.87 -9.83
C THR A 26 8.45 -2.21 -9.93
N GLY A 27 8.37 -2.79 -11.13
CA GLY A 27 7.74 -4.09 -11.32
C GLY A 27 8.42 -5.19 -10.52
N LYS A 28 9.75 -5.17 -10.46
CA LYS A 28 10.50 -6.16 -9.68
C LYS A 28 10.24 -6.04 -8.19
N ILE A 29 10.13 -4.81 -7.69
CA ILE A 29 9.81 -4.58 -6.27
C ILE A 29 8.39 -5.04 -5.97
N GLU A 30 7.44 -4.78 -6.86
CA GLU A 30 6.06 -5.22 -6.67
C GLU A 30 5.97 -6.74 -6.67
N ASP A 31 6.73 -7.42 -7.53
CA ASP A 31 6.79 -8.88 -7.52
C ASP A 31 7.37 -9.40 -6.19
N LEU A 32 8.40 -8.74 -5.68
CA LEU A 32 8.97 -9.09 -4.38
C LEU A 32 7.94 -8.91 -3.26
N ILE A 33 7.16 -7.84 -3.31
CA ILE A 33 6.09 -7.61 -2.33
C ILE A 33 5.09 -8.77 -2.36
N HIS A 34 4.68 -9.20 -3.55
CA HIS A 34 3.76 -10.33 -3.68
C HIS A 34 4.34 -11.61 -3.09
N GLU A 35 5.64 -11.83 -3.20
CA GLU A 35 6.28 -12.98 -2.59
C GLU A 35 6.35 -12.85 -1.07
N LEU A 36 6.75 -11.68 -0.59
CA LEU A 36 6.90 -11.45 0.84
C LEU A 36 5.59 -11.52 1.61
N LYS A 37 4.49 -11.11 0.99
CA LYS A 37 3.20 -11.10 1.70
C LYS A 37 2.67 -12.50 2.00
N LYS A 38 3.26 -13.54 1.39
CA LYS A 38 2.91 -14.92 1.71
C LYS A 38 3.38 -15.31 3.10
N GLU A 39 4.42 -14.66 3.60
CA GLU A 39 5.01 -14.97 4.91
C GLU A 39 4.87 -13.85 5.93
N TYR A 40 4.65 -12.62 5.45
CA TYR A 40 4.63 -11.43 6.32
C TYR A 40 3.38 -10.60 6.08
N THR A 41 2.99 -9.87 7.10
CA THR A 41 2.04 -8.77 6.93
C THR A 41 2.82 -7.55 6.50
N ILE A 42 2.45 -6.94 5.38
CA ILE A 42 3.17 -5.81 4.84
C ILE A 42 2.29 -4.57 4.89
N VAL A 43 2.83 -3.50 5.45
CA VAL A 43 2.19 -2.19 5.47
C VAL A 43 2.98 -1.28 4.56
N ILE A 44 2.32 -0.71 3.55
CA ILE A 44 2.95 0.19 2.60
C ILE A 44 2.32 1.56 2.73
N VAL A 45 3.16 2.58 2.87
CA VAL A 45 2.73 3.97 2.82
C VAL A 45 3.13 4.52 1.47
N THR A 46 2.17 4.98 0.69
CA THR A 46 2.47 5.47 -0.66
C THR A 46 1.45 6.50 -1.12
N HIS A 47 1.92 7.43 -1.96
CA HIS A 47 1.04 8.35 -2.70
C HIS A 47 0.70 7.79 -4.08
N ASN A 48 1.28 6.67 -4.45
CA ASN A 48 1.03 6.05 -5.75
C ASN A 48 -0.19 5.15 -5.65
N MET A 49 -1.34 5.68 -6.08
CA MET A 49 -2.61 4.96 -6.02
C MET A 49 -2.60 3.70 -6.89
N GLN A 50 -1.93 3.75 -8.03
CA GLN A 50 -1.86 2.59 -8.92
C GLN A 50 -1.09 1.45 -8.27
N GLN A 51 -0.01 1.76 -7.57
CA GLN A 51 0.74 0.75 -6.84
C GLN A 51 -0.10 0.16 -5.72
N ALA A 52 -0.78 1.00 -4.95
CA ALA A 52 -1.65 0.51 -3.89
C ALA A 52 -2.72 -0.44 -4.44
N ALA A 53 -3.31 -0.08 -5.58
CA ALA A 53 -4.33 -0.92 -6.20
C ALA A 53 -3.78 -2.27 -6.66
N ARG A 54 -2.52 -2.30 -7.13
CA ARG A 54 -1.93 -3.53 -7.66
C ARG A 54 -1.47 -4.49 -6.58
N VAL A 55 -0.91 -3.98 -5.50
CA VAL A 55 -0.18 -4.85 -4.56
C VAL A 55 -0.89 -5.09 -3.24
N SER A 56 -1.87 -4.28 -2.88
CA SER A 56 -2.49 -4.39 -1.56
C SER A 56 -3.79 -5.17 -1.59
N ASP A 57 -4.07 -5.85 -0.48
CA ASP A 57 -5.33 -6.53 -0.27
C ASP A 57 -6.32 -5.60 0.43
N LYS A 58 -5.82 -4.74 1.28
CA LYS A 58 -6.62 -3.72 1.97
C LYS A 58 -5.95 -2.38 1.86
N THR A 59 -6.75 -1.34 1.80
CA THR A 59 -6.26 0.02 1.63
C THR A 59 -6.93 0.97 2.61
N GLY A 60 -6.12 1.84 3.21
CA GLY A 60 -6.61 2.92 4.04
C GLY A 60 -6.30 4.25 3.39
N TYR A 61 -7.27 5.15 3.38
CA TYR A 61 -7.07 6.50 2.89
C TYR A 61 -6.96 7.45 4.08
N PHE A 62 -5.83 8.13 4.17
CA PHE A 62 -5.56 9.12 5.21
C PHE A 62 -5.58 10.52 4.64
N TYR A 63 -6.15 11.43 5.40
CA TYR A 63 -6.15 12.84 5.03
C TYR A 63 -5.96 13.68 6.28
N LEU A 64 -4.96 14.54 6.27
CA LEU A 64 -4.62 15.41 7.40
C LEU A 64 -4.49 14.63 8.72
N GLY A 65 -3.85 13.47 8.66
CA GLY A 65 -3.58 12.67 9.85
C GLY A 65 -4.75 11.81 10.31
N GLU A 66 -5.86 11.83 9.61
CA GLU A 66 -7.02 11.03 9.98
C GLU A 66 -7.29 9.94 8.97
N LEU A 67 -7.64 8.76 9.47
CA LEU A 67 -8.07 7.67 8.61
C LEU A 67 -9.50 7.95 8.15
N VAL A 68 -9.65 8.25 6.88
CA VAL A 68 -10.95 8.59 6.31
C VAL A 68 -11.75 7.34 5.98
N GLU A 69 -11.10 6.37 5.35
CA GLU A 69 -11.76 5.14 4.96
C GLU A 69 -10.76 4.00 4.90
N TYR A 70 -11.20 2.78 5.28
CA TYR A 70 -10.37 1.60 5.24
C TYR A 70 -11.23 0.41 4.81
N GLY A 71 -10.70 -0.42 3.95
CA GLY A 71 -11.42 -1.60 3.50
C GLY A 71 -10.67 -2.37 2.44
N GLU A 72 -11.36 -3.30 1.81
CA GLU A 72 -10.74 -4.05 0.73
C GLU A 72 -10.34 -3.12 -0.39
N THR A 73 -9.14 -3.35 -0.92
CA THR A 73 -8.56 -2.48 -1.95
C THR A 73 -9.50 -2.31 -3.14
N ARG A 74 -10.07 -3.41 -3.60
CA ARG A 74 -10.98 -3.35 -4.74
C ARG A 74 -12.16 -2.43 -4.48
N LYS A 75 -12.74 -2.50 -3.28
CA LYS A 75 -13.86 -1.64 -2.93
C LYS A 75 -13.45 -0.18 -2.83
N ILE A 76 -12.32 0.09 -2.19
CA ILE A 76 -11.82 1.46 -2.03
C ILE A 76 -11.63 2.14 -3.37
N PHE A 77 -11.07 1.42 -4.35
CA PHE A 77 -10.75 2.01 -5.65
C PHE A 77 -11.90 1.98 -6.66
N THR A 78 -12.96 1.22 -6.41
CA THR A 78 -14.08 1.14 -7.35
C THR A 78 -15.39 1.69 -6.81
N ASN A 79 -15.64 1.55 -5.52
CA ASN A 79 -16.90 1.98 -4.91
C ASN A 79 -16.71 2.35 -3.44
N PRO A 80 -15.93 3.40 -3.15
CA PRO A 80 -15.71 3.82 -1.77
C PRO A 80 -16.99 4.38 -1.16
N GLU A 81 -17.10 4.27 0.16
CA GLU A 81 -18.26 4.77 0.88
C GLU A 81 -18.22 6.28 1.10
N LYS A 82 -17.01 6.85 1.15
CA LYS A 82 -16.85 8.28 1.43
C LYS A 82 -16.64 9.05 0.14
N GLU A 83 -17.33 10.18 0.03
CA GLU A 83 -17.17 11.06 -1.12
C GLU A 83 -15.74 11.61 -1.21
N SER A 84 -15.12 11.91 -0.07
CA SER A 84 -13.75 12.41 -0.07
C SER A 84 -12.77 11.37 -0.62
N THR A 85 -12.99 10.09 -0.33
CA THR A 85 -12.17 9.02 -0.89
C THR A 85 -12.37 8.95 -2.41
N GLN A 86 -13.59 9.02 -2.86
CA GLN A 86 -13.89 9.00 -4.28
C GLN A 86 -13.25 10.18 -5.00
N ASN A 87 -13.33 11.37 -4.41
CA ASN A 87 -12.70 12.55 -4.99
C ASN A 87 -11.20 12.43 -5.08
N TYR A 88 -10.57 11.85 -4.06
CA TYR A 88 -9.13 11.63 -4.09
C TYR A 88 -8.74 10.68 -5.23
N ILE A 89 -9.44 9.57 -5.36
CA ILE A 89 -9.14 8.56 -6.36
C ILE A 89 -9.36 9.09 -7.77
N THR A 90 -10.42 9.88 -7.97
CA THR A 90 -10.75 10.43 -9.28
C THR A 90 -10.02 11.72 -9.59
N GLY A 91 -9.24 12.25 -8.65
CA GLY A 91 -8.54 13.52 -8.83
C GLY A 91 -9.42 14.73 -8.73
N ARG A 92 -10.59 14.62 -8.13
CA ARG A 92 -11.54 15.75 -8.00
C ARG A 92 -11.45 16.40 -6.65
N PHE A 93 -10.28 16.75 -6.24
CA PHE A 93 -10.17 17.47 -4.99
C PHE A 93 -10.60 18.86 -5.16
N GLY A 94 -11.30 19.20 -4.26
CA GLY A 94 -11.60 20.53 -4.09
C GLY A 94 -11.59 21.67 -4.18
#